data_7f5a54e1284f2106a0aa6f9b6d45b290
#
_entry.id   7f5a54e1284f2106a0aa6f9b6d45b290
#
_cell.length_a   1.000
_cell.length_b   1.000
_cell.length_c   1.000
_cell.angle_alpha   90.00
_cell.angle_beta   90.00
_cell.angle_gamma   90.00
#
_symmetry.space_group_name_H-M   'P 1'
#
loop_
_entity.id
_entity.type
_entity.pdbx_description
1 polymer ?
#
loop_
_entity_poly.entity_id
_entity_poly.type
_entity_poly.pdbx_seq_one_letter_code
_entity_poly.pdbx_strand_id
1 'polypeptide(L)'
;MLVCMAALAAPALGSRPLPTSVSSYLLGPKLIQAELYVQAGAVKHDYMLDRGRLQKRYANGQLTIVKQAGPMTVKVAPGARVILNGQLSSLRALRARMQVAVLHDKELPAQQVWASSKSAPVLPAAVTTLLLGNQMVRAEIGVASADPATPHDFLLDHGRIKQVGVFTLTLKEKDGTVVTINISPTARVRLNGQNASFVELRKGMMATTIHDGDKPADQVYATGG
;
A
#
# COMPACT_ATOMS: atom_id res chain seq x y z
N MET A 1 -13.05 -21.54 19.40
CA MET A 1 -12.35 -21.46 18.11
C MET A 1 -11.20 -20.46 18.28
N LEU A 2 -10.00 -21.00 18.49
CA LEU A 2 -8.81 -20.24 18.87
C LEU A 2 -8.24 -19.57 17.61
N VAL A 3 -8.29 -18.26 17.55
CA VAL A 3 -7.58 -17.49 16.49
C VAL A 3 -6.11 -17.48 16.87
N CYS A 4 -5.31 -18.30 16.20
CA CYS A 4 -3.85 -18.23 16.28
C CYS A 4 -3.39 -16.85 15.79
N MET A 5 -2.98 -16.00 16.72
CA MET A 5 -2.11 -14.88 16.42
C MET A 5 -0.77 -15.46 15.95
N ALA A 6 -0.54 -15.44 14.63
CA ALA A 6 0.77 -15.76 14.09
C ALA A 6 1.77 -14.73 14.64
N ALA A 7 2.72 -15.20 15.41
CA ALA A 7 3.86 -14.43 15.87
C ALA A 7 4.56 -13.86 14.64
N LEU A 8 4.71 -12.53 14.60
CA LEU A 8 5.50 -11.82 13.61
C LEU A 8 6.95 -12.28 13.78
N ALA A 9 7.37 -13.22 12.94
CA ALA A 9 8.76 -13.60 12.83
C ALA A 9 9.58 -12.37 12.42
N ALA A 10 10.73 -12.18 13.07
CA ALA A 10 11.68 -11.12 12.76
C ALA A 10 12.01 -11.14 11.25
N PRO A 11 12.13 -9.96 10.60
CA PRO A 11 12.40 -9.90 9.17
C PRO A 11 13.77 -10.53 8.88
N ALA A 12 13.77 -11.53 8.00
CA ALA A 12 15.00 -12.05 7.44
C ALA A 12 15.76 -10.91 6.73
N LEU A 13 17.06 -10.81 7.00
CA LEU A 13 17.99 -9.90 6.33
C LEU A 13 17.88 -10.09 4.80
N GLY A 14 17.24 -9.15 4.09
CA GLY A 14 17.08 -9.32 2.64
C GLY A 14 16.48 -8.18 1.86
N SER A 15 15.52 -7.47 2.40
CA SER A 15 14.98 -6.27 1.74
C SER A 15 14.54 -5.25 2.79
N ARG A 16 15.05 -4.04 2.69
CA ARG A 16 14.55 -2.95 3.53
C ARG A 16 13.22 -2.49 2.94
N PRO A 17 12.20 -2.28 3.76
CA PRO A 17 10.96 -1.66 3.30
C PRO A 17 11.26 -0.29 2.70
N LEU A 18 10.33 0.23 1.92
CA LEU A 18 10.42 1.59 1.39
C LEU A 18 10.73 2.58 2.52
N PRO A 19 11.48 3.67 2.24
CA PRO A 19 11.71 4.72 3.22
C PRO A 19 10.40 5.21 3.83
N THR A 20 10.41 5.51 5.14
CA THR A 20 9.21 5.96 5.86
C THR A 20 8.56 7.19 5.21
N SER A 21 9.36 8.10 4.64
CA SER A 21 8.86 9.27 3.92
C SER A 21 8.02 8.89 2.69
N VAL A 22 8.45 7.86 1.95
CA VAL A 22 7.73 7.36 0.76
C VAL A 22 6.46 6.64 1.18
N SER A 23 6.55 5.73 2.14
CA SER A 23 5.39 5.01 2.66
C SER A 23 4.36 5.95 3.28
N SER A 24 4.80 6.98 4.00
CA SER A 24 3.93 8.01 4.59
C SER A 24 3.30 8.93 3.54
N TYR A 25 3.96 9.12 2.40
CA TYR A 25 3.37 9.86 1.28
C TYR A 25 2.30 9.02 0.59
N LEU A 26 2.62 7.77 0.22
CA LEU A 26 1.72 6.88 -0.51
C LEU A 26 0.48 6.50 0.29
N LEU A 27 0.64 6.09 1.55
CA LEU A 27 -0.47 5.69 2.43
C LEU A 27 -0.87 6.79 3.42
N GLY A 28 -0.42 8.01 3.19
CA GLY A 28 -0.64 9.18 4.03
C GLY A 28 -2.02 9.83 3.86
N PRO A 29 -2.18 11.06 4.38
CA PRO A 29 -3.47 11.78 4.38
C PRO A 29 -4.08 12.02 2.99
N LYS A 30 -3.25 12.06 1.96
CA LYS A 30 -3.67 12.28 0.56
C LYS A 30 -4.07 10.99 -0.17
N LEU A 31 -3.92 9.82 0.45
CA LEU A 31 -4.38 8.56 -0.12
C LEU A 31 -5.87 8.65 -0.48
N ILE A 32 -6.23 8.24 -1.68
CA ILE A 32 -7.62 8.07 -2.13
C ILE A 32 -8.02 6.61 -1.98
N GLN A 33 -7.24 5.72 -2.56
CA GLN A 33 -7.39 4.27 -2.51
C GLN A 33 -6.06 3.59 -2.79
N ALA A 34 -5.93 2.34 -2.36
CA ALA A 34 -4.82 1.49 -2.77
C ALA A 34 -5.30 0.05 -2.96
N GLU A 35 -4.81 -0.59 -4.00
CA GLU A 35 -4.89 -2.03 -4.23
C GLU A 35 -3.47 -2.59 -4.07
N LEU A 36 -3.32 -3.58 -3.18
CA LEU A 36 -2.00 -4.07 -2.81
C LEU A 36 -1.99 -5.60 -2.83
N TYR A 37 -1.22 -6.14 -3.74
CA TYR A 37 -1.00 -7.57 -3.83
C TYR A 37 0.15 -7.97 -2.91
N VAL A 38 -0.16 -8.76 -1.88
CA VAL A 38 0.78 -9.15 -0.82
C VAL A 38 0.84 -10.68 -0.76
N GLN A 39 2.05 -11.24 -0.69
CA GLN A 39 2.24 -12.68 -0.57
C GLN A 39 3.03 -13.04 0.69
N ALA A 40 2.34 -13.60 1.68
CA ALA A 40 2.91 -14.08 2.93
C ALA A 40 3.08 -15.61 2.88
N GLY A 41 4.28 -16.09 2.57
CA GLY A 41 4.52 -17.51 2.32
C GLY A 41 3.76 -18.00 1.09
N ALA A 42 2.89 -19.00 1.27
CA ALA A 42 2.01 -19.52 0.22
C ALA A 42 0.67 -18.75 0.12
N VAL A 43 0.36 -17.89 1.10
CA VAL A 43 -0.91 -17.16 1.14
C VAL A 43 -0.79 -15.86 0.36
N LYS A 44 -1.74 -15.64 -0.52
CA LYS A 44 -1.87 -14.44 -1.33
C LYS A 44 -3.05 -13.61 -0.82
N HIS A 45 -2.85 -12.31 -0.71
CA HIS A 45 -3.85 -11.34 -0.31
C HIS A 45 -3.95 -10.24 -1.36
N ASP A 46 -5.15 -9.82 -1.63
CA ASP A 46 -5.46 -8.70 -2.52
C ASP A 46 -6.14 -7.62 -1.68
N TYR A 47 -5.31 -6.83 -1.00
CA TYR A 47 -5.80 -5.83 -0.07
C TYR A 47 -6.29 -4.59 -0.80
N MET A 48 -7.51 -4.19 -0.47
CA MET A 48 -8.09 -2.91 -0.83
C MET A 48 -8.06 -2.00 0.40
N LEU A 49 -7.48 -0.82 0.25
CA LEU A 49 -7.47 0.23 1.26
C LEU A 49 -8.19 1.45 0.71
N ASP A 50 -9.41 1.65 1.16
CA ASP A 50 -10.25 2.76 0.73
C ASP A 50 -10.27 3.88 1.77
N ARG A 51 -10.13 5.12 1.32
CA ARG A 51 -10.20 6.29 2.18
C ARG A 51 -11.25 7.27 1.68
N GLY A 52 -11.99 7.87 2.62
CA GLY A 52 -13.00 8.86 2.28
C GLY A 52 -13.73 9.39 3.51
N ARG A 53 -14.83 10.09 3.26
CA ARG A 53 -15.71 10.62 4.30
C ARG A 53 -16.89 9.69 4.53
N LEU A 54 -17.12 9.27 5.76
CA LEU A 54 -18.27 8.47 6.11
C LEU A 54 -19.56 9.25 5.84
N GLN A 55 -20.40 8.74 4.96
CA GLN A 55 -21.72 9.28 4.68
C GLN A 55 -22.77 8.65 5.60
N LYS A 56 -22.77 7.31 5.66
CA LYS A 56 -23.77 6.56 6.41
C LYS A 56 -23.19 5.27 6.97
N ARG A 57 -23.66 4.89 8.14
CA ARG A 57 -23.44 3.59 8.77
C ARG A 57 -24.78 2.89 8.89
N TYR A 58 -24.86 1.66 8.46
CA TYR A 58 -26.05 0.83 8.55
C TYR A 58 -25.98 -0.14 9.73
N ALA A 59 -27.15 -0.57 10.21
CA ALA A 59 -27.23 -1.52 11.32
C ALA A 59 -26.65 -2.90 11.00
N ASN A 60 -26.67 -3.29 9.72
CA ASN A 60 -26.11 -4.56 9.22
C ASN A 60 -24.58 -4.55 9.06
N GLY A 61 -23.89 -3.53 9.55
CA GLY A 61 -22.42 -3.43 9.48
C GLY A 61 -21.87 -2.84 8.18
N GLN A 62 -22.71 -2.30 7.31
CA GLN A 62 -22.24 -1.61 6.10
C GLN A 62 -21.91 -0.15 6.39
N LEU A 63 -20.89 0.37 5.67
CA LEU A 63 -20.51 1.78 5.65
C LEU A 63 -20.59 2.31 4.22
N THR A 64 -21.27 3.43 4.00
CA THR A 64 -21.15 4.20 2.77
C THR A 64 -20.11 5.29 2.97
N ILE A 65 -19.06 5.25 2.14
CA ILE A 65 -17.93 6.17 2.16
C ILE A 65 -17.95 6.98 0.88
N VAL A 66 -17.84 8.29 0.97
CA VAL A 66 -17.72 9.18 -0.19
C VAL A 66 -16.25 9.39 -0.46
N LYS A 67 -15.77 8.89 -1.60
CA LYS A 67 -14.43 9.10 -2.17
C LYS A 67 -14.49 10.19 -3.23
N GLN A 68 -13.35 10.57 -3.78
CA GLN A 68 -13.28 11.50 -4.93
C GLN A 68 -14.01 10.94 -6.15
N ALA A 69 -13.92 9.64 -6.41
CA ALA A 69 -14.61 8.95 -7.51
C ALA A 69 -16.12 8.71 -7.27
N GLY A 70 -16.66 9.14 -6.12
CA GLY A 70 -18.06 8.94 -5.76
C GLY A 70 -18.26 8.07 -4.52
N PRO A 71 -19.53 7.80 -4.15
CA PRO A 71 -19.84 6.98 -2.99
C PRO A 71 -19.59 5.49 -3.28
N MET A 72 -19.04 4.80 -2.29
CA MET A 72 -18.92 3.34 -2.28
C MET A 72 -19.50 2.79 -0.98
N THR A 73 -19.99 1.55 -1.01
CA THR A 73 -20.45 0.85 0.19
C THR A 73 -19.55 -0.36 0.45
N VAL A 74 -19.00 -0.41 1.67
CA VAL A 74 -18.16 -1.52 2.11
C VAL A 74 -18.84 -2.24 3.28
N LYS A 75 -18.76 -3.57 3.28
CA LYS A 75 -19.23 -4.42 4.37
C LYS A 75 -18.11 -4.56 5.39
N VAL A 76 -18.42 -4.37 6.67
CA VAL A 76 -17.45 -4.54 7.78
C VAL A 76 -17.75 -5.84 8.49
N ALA A 77 -16.71 -6.64 8.75
CA ALA A 77 -16.83 -7.93 9.40
C ALA A 77 -17.33 -7.78 10.86
N PRO A 78 -18.16 -8.70 11.34
CA PRO A 78 -18.41 -8.81 12.76
C PRO A 78 -17.10 -9.04 13.51
N GLY A 79 -16.74 -8.20 14.46
CA GLY A 79 -15.44 -8.28 15.18
C GLY A 79 -14.29 -7.56 14.48
N ALA A 80 -14.53 -6.83 13.40
CA ALA A 80 -13.52 -5.96 12.80
C ALA A 80 -12.92 -4.99 13.83
N ARG A 81 -11.62 -4.75 13.72
CA ARG A 81 -10.92 -3.79 14.56
C ARG A 81 -11.24 -2.37 14.13
N VAL A 82 -11.94 -1.63 14.96
CA VAL A 82 -12.27 -0.23 14.72
C VAL A 82 -11.42 0.67 15.60
N ILE A 83 -10.70 1.61 15.01
CA ILE A 83 -9.89 2.61 15.70
C ILE A 83 -10.50 3.99 15.42
N LEU A 84 -10.92 4.68 16.46
CA LEU A 84 -11.45 6.05 16.37
C LEU A 84 -10.53 7.02 17.10
N ASN A 85 -10.00 8.02 16.39
CA ASN A 85 -9.06 9.00 16.92
C ASN A 85 -7.84 8.34 17.62
N GLY A 86 -7.34 7.23 17.08
CA GLY A 86 -6.20 6.49 17.62
C GLY A 86 -6.54 5.47 18.73
N GLN A 87 -7.77 5.39 19.19
CA GLN A 87 -8.20 4.48 20.27
C GLN A 87 -9.12 3.36 19.75
N LEU A 88 -9.02 2.19 20.37
CA LEU A 88 -9.93 1.08 20.07
C LEU A 88 -11.38 1.50 20.38
N SER A 89 -12.26 1.20 19.45
CA SER A 89 -13.64 1.64 19.50
C SER A 89 -14.59 0.60 18.89
N SER A 90 -15.84 0.95 18.67
CA SER A 90 -16.82 0.11 18.00
C SER A 90 -17.33 0.77 16.73
N LEU A 91 -17.83 -0.04 15.81
CA LEU A 91 -18.48 0.46 14.60
C LEU A 91 -19.65 1.41 14.93
N ARG A 92 -20.32 1.20 16.06
CA ARG A 92 -21.45 2.03 16.53
C ARG A 92 -21.02 3.46 16.90
N ALA A 93 -19.76 3.67 17.26
CA ALA A 93 -19.23 4.99 17.62
C ALA A 93 -18.99 5.88 16.39
N LEU A 94 -18.91 5.32 15.19
CA LEU A 94 -18.69 6.08 13.97
C LEU A 94 -19.91 6.95 13.64
N ARG A 95 -19.65 8.17 13.20
CA ARG A 95 -20.67 9.18 12.83
C ARG A 95 -20.43 9.66 11.41
N ALA A 96 -21.50 10.09 10.75
CA ALA A 96 -21.41 10.76 9.45
C ALA A 96 -20.42 11.93 9.51
N ARG A 97 -19.77 12.22 8.39
CA ARG A 97 -18.73 13.23 8.16
C ARG A 97 -17.35 12.90 8.75
N MET A 98 -17.17 11.83 9.54
CA MET A 98 -15.83 11.38 9.93
C MET A 98 -15.01 10.98 8.72
N GLN A 99 -13.71 11.23 8.76
CA GLN A 99 -12.77 10.66 7.81
C GLN A 99 -12.50 9.21 8.18
N VAL A 100 -12.54 8.32 7.22
CA VAL A 100 -12.35 6.89 7.43
C VAL A 100 -11.33 6.31 6.46
N ALA A 101 -10.62 5.28 6.90
CA ALA A 101 -9.87 4.37 6.06
C ALA A 101 -10.32 2.95 6.39
N VAL A 102 -10.54 2.15 5.37
CA VAL A 102 -11.08 0.80 5.50
C VAL A 102 -10.20 -0.17 4.74
N LEU A 103 -9.73 -1.21 5.43
CA LEU A 103 -8.90 -2.27 4.83
C LEU A 103 -9.70 -3.57 4.75
N HIS A 104 -9.77 -4.13 3.56
CA HIS A 104 -10.37 -5.44 3.32
C HIS A 104 -9.53 -6.24 2.29
N ASP A 105 -9.69 -7.54 2.28
CA ASP A 105 -9.07 -8.44 1.34
C ASP A 105 -10.09 -8.73 0.25
N LYS A 106 -9.94 -8.07 -0.90
CA LYS A 106 -10.82 -8.15 -2.07
C LYS A 106 -12.32 -8.02 -1.69
N GLU A 107 -13.09 -9.04 -2.02
CA GLU A 107 -14.54 -9.08 -1.77
C GLU A 107 -14.92 -9.42 -0.31
N LEU A 108 -13.91 -9.71 0.54
CA LEU A 108 -14.17 -10.05 1.92
C LEU A 108 -14.60 -8.82 2.73
N PRO A 109 -15.43 -9.00 3.77
CA PRO A 109 -15.77 -7.89 4.65
C PRO A 109 -14.53 -7.31 5.33
N ALA A 110 -14.51 -5.99 5.46
CA ALA A 110 -13.40 -5.25 6.04
C ALA A 110 -13.09 -5.71 7.47
N GLN A 111 -11.81 -5.98 7.71
CA GLN A 111 -11.30 -6.44 9.00
C GLN A 111 -10.81 -5.29 9.88
N GLN A 112 -10.49 -4.15 9.27
CA GLN A 112 -9.95 -2.99 9.96
C GLN A 112 -10.56 -1.70 9.44
N VAL A 113 -10.92 -0.82 10.37
CA VAL A 113 -11.47 0.50 10.10
C VAL A 113 -10.77 1.51 10.99
N TRP A 114 -10.19 2.52 10.39
CA TRP A 114 -9.65 3.69 11.09
C TRP A 114 -10.56 4.88 10.81
N ALA A 115 -10.89 5.62 11.84
CA ALA A 115 -11.72 6.80 11.73
C ALA A 115 -11.16 7.98 12.52
N SER A 116 -11.43 9.18 12.04
CA SER A 116 -11.08 10.41 12.73
C SER A 116 -12.15 11.47 12.53
N SER A 117 -12.42 12.23 13.58
CA SER A 117 -13.38 13.34 13.56
C SER A 117 -12.79 14.66 13.01
N LYS A 118 -11.47 14.76 12.89
CA LYS A 118 -10.79 16.03 12.54
C LYS A 118 -10.04 15.99 11.21
N SER A 119 -9.30 14.94 10.96
CA SER A 119 -8.40 14.81 9.81
C SER A 119 -8.42 13.40 9.24
N ALA A 120 -7.73 13.17 8.14
CA ALA A 120 -7.53 11.82 7.62
C ALA A 120 -6.89 10.93 8.70
N PRO A 121 -7.42 9.71 8.95
CA PRO A 121 -6.87 8.83 9.96
C PRO A 121 -5.45 8.40 9.60
N VAL A 122 -4.58 8.34 10.60
CA VAL A 122 -3.21 7.83 10.45
C VAL A 122 -3.25 6.31 10.54
N LEU A 123 -2.65 5.64 9.55
CA LEU A 123 -2.49 4.19 9.58
C LEU A 123 -1.35 3.80 10.52
N PRO A 124 -1.52 2.75 11.34
CA PRO A 124 -0.43 2.25 12.18
C PRO A 124 0.78 1.81 11.34
N ALA A 125 1.99 2.02 11.85
CA ALA A 125 3.22 1.62 11.17
C ALA A 125 3.23 0.12 10.81
N ALA A 126 2.67 -0.74 11.66
CA ALA A 126 2.55 -2.17 11.38
C ALA A 126 1.72 -2.47 10.12
N VAL A 127 0.64 -1.70 9.88
CA VAL A 127 -0.19 -1.82 8.67
C VAL A 127 0.57 -1.35 7.45
N THR A 128 1.24 -0.20 7.54
CA THR A 128 2.07 0.33 6.46
C THR A 128 3.19 -0.66 6.09
N THR A 129 3.84 -1.28 7.08
CA THR A 129 4.88 -2.30 6.87
C THR A 129 4.30 -3.58 6.25
N LEU A 130 3.09 -3.99 6.65
CA LEU A 130 2.41 -5.13 6.03
C LEU A 130 2.16 -4.87 4.54
N LEU A 131 1.62 -3.70 4.22
CA LEU A 131 1.17 -3.37 2.87
C LEU A 131 2.33 -3.03 1.92
N LEU A 132 3.33 -2.27 2.37
CA LEU A 132 4.45 -1.79 1.55
C LEU A 132 5.81 -2.40 1.96
N GLY A 133 5.80 -3.49 2.71
CA GLY A 133 7.02 -4.18 3.14
C GLY A 133 7.43 -5.31 2.18
N ASN A 134 8.31 -6.18 2.67
CA ASN A 134 8.94 -7.26 1.90
C ASN A 134 7.97 -8.33 1.36
N GLN A 135 6.71 -8.29 1.77
CA GLN A 135 5.67 -9.22 1.30
C GLN A 135 4.83 -8.63 0.18
N MET A 136 4.94 -7.33 -0.07
CA MET A 136 4.32 -6.70 -1.23
C MET A 136 4.88 -7.35 -2.51
N VAL A 137 4.02 -7.61 -3.45
CA VAL A 137 4.35 -8.07 -4.81
C VAL A 137 4.24 -6.88 -5.74
N ARG A 138 3.07 -6.24 -5.75
CA ARG A 138 2.77 -5.02 -6.51
C ARG A 138 1.72 -4.20 -5.79
N ALA A 139 1.61 -2.93 -6.14
CA ALA A 139 0.56 -2.06 -5.63
C ALA A 139 0.16 -1.00 -6.66
N GLU A 140 -1.11 -0.62 -6.63
CA GLU A 140 -1.66 0.54 -7.32
C GLU A 140 -2.24 1.49 -6.27
N ILE A 141 -1.75 2.74 -6.24
CA ILE A 141 -2.02 3.67 -5.15
C ILE A 141 -2.42 5.03 -5.70
N GLY A 142 -3.70 5.33 -5.63
CA GLY A 142 -4.26 6.64 -5.98
C GLY A 142 -4.01 7.65 -4.87
N VAL A 143 -3.30 8.73 -5.19
CA VAL A 143 -2.96 9.83 -4.26
C VAL A 143 -3.46 11.15 -4.80
N ALA A 144 -4.17 11.93 -3.99
CA ALA A 144 -4.65 13.25 -4.37
C ALA A 144 -3.48 14.20 -4.68
N SER A 145 -3.54 14.83 -5.83
CA SER A 145 -2.61 15.88 -6.23
C SER A 145 -3.09 17.28 -5.78
N ALA A 146 -2.37 18.31 -6.18
CA ALA A 146 -2.82 19.69 -6.00
C ALA A 146 -4.03 20.01 -6.89
N ASP A 147 -4.09 19.40 -8.07
CA ASP A 147 -5.25 19.45 -8.96
C ASP A 147 -6.14 18.21 -8.71
N PRO A 148 -7.34 18.38 -8.16
CA PRO A 148 -8.24 17.25 -7.89
C PRO A 148 -8.65 16.46 -9.15
N ALA A 149 -8.59 17.07 -10.33
CA ALA A 149 -8.96 16.42 -11.58
C ALA A 149 -7.89 15.43 -12.07
N THR A 150 -6.65 15.55 -11.59
CA THR A 150 -5.50 14.74 -12.02
C THR A 150 -4.79 14.10 -10.82
N PRO A 151 -5.42 13.15 -10.12
CA PRO A 151 -4.74 12.41 -9.05
C PRO A 151 -3.52 11.68 -9.61
N HIS A 152 -2.54 11.43 -8.77
CA HIS A 152 -1.46 10.51 -9.08
C HIS A 152 -1.94 9.07 -8.93
N ASP A 153 -1.52 8.23 -9.85
CA ASP A 153 -1.77 6.79 -9.81
C ASP A 153 -0.43 6.05 -9.77
N PHE A 154 0.10 5.86 -8.56
CA PHE A 154 1.39 5.23 -8.37
C PHE A 154 1.29 3.72 -8.50
N LEU A 155 2.07 3.17 -9.45
CA LEU A 155 2.25 1.75 -9.62
C LEU A 155 3.60 1.35 -9.01
N LEU A 156 3.58 0.31 -8.20
CA LEU A 156 4.75 -0.24 -7.53
C LEU A 156 4.92 -1.71 -7.92
N ASP A 157 6.11 -2.07 -8.40
CA ASP A 157 6.50 -3.46 -8.63
C ASP A 157 7.67 -3.82 -7.72
N HIS A 158 7.57 -4.96 -7.05
CA HIS A 158 8.59 -5.43 -6.13
C HIS A 158 9.04 -6.85 -6.49
N GLY A 159 10.34 -7.01 -6.71
CA GLY A 159 10.86 -8.31 -7.11
C GLY A 159 12.37 -8.39 -7.16
N ARG A 160 12.85 -9.58 -7.50
CA ARG A 160 14.27 -9.82 -7.74
C ARG A 160 14.66 -9.39 -9.13
N ILE A 161 15.70 -8.59 -9.27
CA ILE A 161 16.26 -8.17 -10.55
C ILE A 161 16.73 -9.40 -11.34
N LYS A 162 16.15 -9.60 -12.50
CA LYS A 162 16.53 -10.61 -13.49
C LYS A 162 17.51 -10.05 -14.49
N GLN A 163 17.28 -8.81 -14.91
CA GLN A 163 18.07 -8.12 -15.93
C GLN A 163 18.02 -6.61 -15.71
N VAL A 164 19.15 -5.96 -15.97
CA VAL A 164 19.29 -4.51 -16.05
C VAL A 164 19.64 -4.18 -17.50
N GLY A 165 18.78 -3.43 -18.17
CA GLY A 165 19.02 -2.89 -19.51
C GLY A 165 19.57 -1.46 -19.45
N VAL A 166 19.54 -0.73 -20.56
CA VAL A 166 20.02 0.66 -20.61
C VAL A 166 19.16 1.58 -19.76
N PHE A 167 17.85 1.51 -19.95
CA PHE A 167 16.82 2.21 -19.17
C PHE A 167 15.64 1.30 -18.91
N THR A 168 15.89 0.02 -18.65
CA THR A 168 14.86 -0.96 -18.32
C THR A 168 15.32 -1.83 -17.18
N LEU A 169 14.38 -2.22 -16.34
CA LEU A 169 14.60 -3.13 -15.23
C LEU A 169 13.60 -4.28 -15.32
N THR A 170 14.10 -5.52 -15.47
CA THR A 170 13.24 -6.70 -15.45
C THR A 170 13.27 -7.31 -14.06
N LEU A 171 12.10 -7.38 -13.42
CA LEU A 171 11.92 -7.96 -12.10
C LEU A 171 11.20 -9.31 -12.22
N LYS A 172 11.58 -10.27 -11.37
CA LYS A 172 10.78 -11.45 -11.06
C LYS A 172 10.14 -11.22 -9.70
N GLU A 173 8.84 -11.04 -9.69
CA GLU A 173 8.03 -10.85 -8.50
C GLU A 173 7.93 -12.15 -7.69
N LYS A 174 7.47 -12.03 -6.45
CA LYS A 174 7.37 -13.16 -5.52
C LYS A 174 6.35 -14.22 -5.96
N ASP A 175 5.30 -13.81 -6.67
CA ASP A 175 4.28 -14.71 -7.24
C ASP A 175 4.75 -15.45 -8.50
N GLY A 176 5.97 -15.14 -8.97
CA GLY A 176 6.59 -15.73 -10.16
C GLY A 176 6.44 -14.89 -11.43
N THR A 177 5.61 -13.86 -11.42
CA THR A 177 5.42 -12.94 -12.55
C THR A 177 6.74 -12.26 -12.90
N VAL A 178 6.97 -12.03 -14.19
CA VAL A 178 8.13 -11.30 -14.69
C VAL A 178 7.63 -10.04 -15.38
N VAL A 179 8.04 -8.89 -14.86
CA VAL A 179 7.68 -7.58 -15.39
C VAL A 179 8.92 -6.85 -15.87
N THR A 180 8.80 -6.05 -16.94
CA THR A 180 9.86 -5.17 -17.43
C THR A 180 9.37 -3.74 -17.36
N ILE A 181 10.07 -2.93 -16.58
CA ILE A 181 9.71 -1.56 -16.27
C ILE A 181 10.69 -0.62 -16.98
N ASN A 182 10.17 0.39 -17.67
CA ASN A 182 10.96 1.49 -18.18
C ASN A 182 11.38 2.40 -17.03
N ILE A 183 12.65 2.77 -16.99
CA ILE A 183 13.22 3.64 -15.96
C ILE A 183 13.56 5.00 -16.58
N SER A 184 13.15 6.06 -15.91
CA SER A 184 13.49 7.42 -16.33
C SER A 184 15.02 7.62 -16.30
N PRO A 185 15.62 8.27 -17.29
CA PRO A 185 17.04 8.64 -17.25
C PRO A 185 17.41 9.49 -16.03
N THR A 186 16.43 10.17 -15.44
CA THR A 186 16.59 11.02 -14.26
C THR A 186 16.06 10.35 -12.98
N ALA A 187 15.80 9.03 -13.03
CA ALA A 187 15.25 8.30 -11.91
C ALA A 187 16.16 8.41 -10.66
N ARG A 188 15.54 8.61 -9.53
CA ARG A 188 16.21 8.54 -8.23
C ARG A 188 16.42 7.08 -7.83
N VAL A 189 17.66 6.64 -7.84
CA VAL A 189 18.03 5.29 -7.42
C VAL A 189 18.61 5.31 -6.00
N ARG A 190 18.16 4.39 -5.16
CA ARG A 190 18.74 4.13 -3.85
C ARG A 190 19.11 2.65 -3.73
N LEU A 191 20.37 2.40 -3.38
CA LEU A 191 20.90 1.07 -3.11
C LEU A 191 21.28 0.97 -1.63
N ASN A 192 20.72 0.02 -0.91
CA ASN A 192 20.92 -0.17 0.53
C ASN A 192 20.63 1.09 1.37
N GLY A 193 19.69 1.95 0.89
CA GLY A 193 19.30 3.19 1.54
C GLY A 193 20.17 4.41 1.19
N GLN A 194 21.26 4.24 0.43
CA GLN A 194 22.13 5.31 -0.06
C GLN A 194 21.76 5.72 -1.48
N ASN A 195 22.04 6.95 -1.87
CA ASN A 195 21.92 7.37 -3.27
C ASN A 195 22.91 6.56 -4.13
N ALA A 196 22.45 6.09 -5.25
CA ALA A 196 23.21 5.27 -6.17
C ALA A 196 22.89 5.64 -7.63
N SER A 197 23.70 5.15 -8.54
CA SER A 197 23.44 5.22 -9.97
C SER A 197 22.69 3.97 -10.43
N PHE A 198 21.87 4.10 -11.48
CA PHE A 198 21.17 2.98 -12.08
C PHE A 198 22.13 1.86 -12.55
N VAL A 199 23.32 2.23 -13.01
CA VAL A 199 24.36 1.28 -13.45
C VAL A 199 24.96 0.45 -12.32
N GLU A 200 24.71 0.78 -11.06
CA GLU A 200 25.16 0.00 -9.90
C GLU A 200 24.23 -1.18 -9.59
N LEU A 201 23.02 -1.17 -10.14
CA LEU A 201 22.08 -2.27 -9.96
C LEU A 201 22.59 -3.55 -10.63
N ARG A 202 22.35 -4.69 -9.99
CA ARG A 202 22.82 -6.01 -10.45
C ARG A 202 21.72 -7.05 -10.39
N LYS A 203 21.79 -8.01 -11.29
CA LYS A 203 20.98 -9.23 -11.23
C LYS A 203 21.10 -9.88 -9.84
N GLY A 204 19.98 -10.29 -9.28
CA GLY A 204 19.90 -10.94 -7.97
C GLY A 204 19.51 -10.00 -6.82
N MET A 205 19.72 -8.70 -6.94
CA MET A 205 19.22 -7.71 -5.98
C MET A 205 17.70 -7.72 -5.91
N MET A 206 17.15 -7.35 -4.75
CA MET A 206 15.72 -7.03 -4.62
C MET A 206 15.50 -5.57 -4.95
N ALA A 207 14.46 -5.25 -5.70
CA ALA A 207 14.13 -3.87 -6.03
C ALA A 207 12.63 -3.60 -5.93
N THR A 208 12.30 -2.36 -5.61
CA THR A 208 10.96 -1.78 -5.77
C THR A 208 11.07 -0.59 -6.72
N THR A 209 10.28 -0.60 -7.77
CA THR A 209 10.10 0.54 -8.68
C THR A 209 8.83 1.30 -8.34
N ILE A 210 8.82 2.59 -8.58
CA ILE A 210 7.63 3.45 -8.43
C ILE A 210 7.51 4.31 -9.68
N HIS A 211 6.34 4.28 -10.31
CA HIS A 211 6.01 5.14 -11.44
C HIS A 211 4.57 5.66 -11.34
N ASP A 212 4.27 6.77 -12.00
CA ASP A 212 2.97 7.44 -12.01
C ASP A 212 2.27 7.13 -13.34
N GLY A 213 1.26 6.27 -13.29
CA GLY A 213 0.58 5.74 -14.46
C GLY A 213 1.54 5.06 -15.43
N ASP A 214 1.41 5.33 -16.72
CA ASP A 214 2.24 4.74 -17.77
C ASP A 214 3.62 5.41 -17.95
N LYS A 215 3.98 6.37 -17.09
CA LYS A 215 5.27 7.04 -17.16
C LYS A 215 6.41 6.08 -16.76
N PRO A 216 7.63 6.28 -17.29
CA PRO A 216 8.79 5.55 -16.80
C PRO A 216 8.99 5.75 -15.29
N ALA A 217 9.44 4.72 -14.59
CA ALA A 217 9.69 4.78 -13.15
C ALA A 217 10.74 5.87 -12.83
N ASP A 218 10.38 6.76 -11.92
CA ASP A 218 11.21 7.87 -11.46
C ASP A 218 11.92 7.57 -10.13
N GLN A 219 11.56 6.45 -9.49
CA GLN A 219 12.19 6.00 -8.25
C GLN A 219 12.46 4.49 -8.28
N VAL A 220 13.66 4.12 -7.84
CA VAL A 220 14.06 2.71 -7.67
C VAL A 220 14.73 2.56 -6.30
N TYR A 221 14.22 1.63 -5.51
CA TYR A 221 14.78 1.26 -4.21
C TYR A 221 15.28 -0.18 -4.28
N ALA A 222 16.58 -0.37 -4.15
CA ALA A 222 17.20 -1.69 -4.27
C ALA A 222 17.98 -2.07 -3.01
N THR A 223 18.10 -3.38 -2.77
CA THR A 223 18.88 -3.95 -1.68
C THR A 223 19.60 -5.20 -2.13
N GLY A 224 20.76 -5.47 -1.53
CA GLY A 224 21.64 -6.58 -1.88
C GLY A 224 22.96 -6.07 -2.49
N GLY A 225 23.90 -6.95 -2.69
CA GLY A 225 25.25 -6.70 -3.19
C GLY A 225 26.15 -7.83 -2.78
#